data_eb3fbab7ae91eed90be5193e82c95b2f
#
_entry.id   eb3fbab7ae91eed90be5193e82c95b2f
#
_cell.length_a   1.000
_cell.length_b   1.000
_cell.length_c   1.000
_cell.angle_alpha   90.00
_cell.angle_beta   90.00
_cell.angle_gamma   90.00
#
_symmetry.space_group_name_H-M   'P 1'
#
loop_
_entity.id
_entity.type
_entity.pdbx_description
1 polymer ?
#
loop_
_entity_poly.entity_id
_entity_poly.type
_entity_poly.pdbx_seq_one_letter_code
_entity_poly.pdbx_strand_id
1 'polypeptide(L)'
;IDDGWAEDYGRWEFNRRLFPDPKGMMDHLHALGFKVMLWTCPFISPDSVEFKQLRDRGLLVRDAAGDPAIRPWWNGYSAVLDLSHPEAAAWYREKNDRLMREYGVDGFKFDAGDGSFYRDDDQTYGHVSAAEQTELWAQLGAAYPYNEFRACFKAAGLPLVQRLADK
;
A
#
# COMPACT_ATOMS: atom_id res chain seq x y z
N ILE A 1 7.34 12.19 0.06
CA ILE A 1 7.12 12.18 -1.40
C ILE A 1 5.76 11.54 -1.61
N ASP A 2 4.82 12.29 -2.17
CA ASP A 2 3.43 11.85 -2.38
C ASP A 2 3.28 11.01 -3.66
N ASP A 3 2.05 10.63 -4.02
CA ASP A 3 1.71 9.81 -5.18
C ASP A 3 2.42 10.24 -6.48
N GLY A 4 2.59 9.29 -7.40
CA GLY A 4 3.27 9.51 -8.69
C GLY A 4 4.79 9.32 -8.68
N TRP A 5 5.40 8.90 -7.57
CA TRP A 5 6.82 8.60 -7.51
C TRP A 5 7.16 7.23 -8.11
N ALA A 6 6.25 6.26 -7.98
CA ALA A 6 6.43 4.89 -8.43
C ALA A 6 6.15 4.74 -9.93
N GLU A 7 6.67 3.67 -10.53
CA GLU A 7 6.40 3.34 -11.93
C GLU A 7 4.94 2.97 -12.16
N ASP A 8 4.33 2.24 -11.19
CA ASP A 8 2.92 1.83 -11.24
C ASP A 8 2.45 1.35 -9.86
N TYR A 9 1.13 1.26 -9.64
CA TYR A 9 0.55 0.76 -8.39
C TYR A 9 0.77 -0.76 -8.27
N GLY A 10 1.40 -1.15 -7.17
CA GLY A 10 1.90 -2.51 -6.96
C GLY A 10 3.35 -2.69 -7.44
N ARG A 11 3.80 -1.92 -8.41
CA ARG A 11 5.20 -1.85 -8.81
C ARG A 11 5.90 -0.74 -8.05
N TRP A 12 6.18 -0.98 -6.79
CA TRP A 12 6.80 -0.02 -5.89
C TRP A 12 8.30 0.13 -6.19
N GLU A 13 8.61 0.74 -7.35
CA GLU A 13 9.94 1.11 -7.82
C GLU A 13 9.93 2.56 -8.27
N PHE A 14 11.01 3.30 -8.01
CA PHE A 14 11.10 4.68 -8.45
C PHE A 14 11.01 4.79 -9.98
N ASN A 15 10.12 5.64 -10.44
CA ASN A 15 10.07 6.02 -11.85
C ASN A 15 11.36 6.75 -12.24
N ARG A 16 12.23 6.07 -12.97
CA ARG A 16 13.58 6.57 -13.29
C ARG A 16 13.57 7.79 -14.22
N ARG A 17 12.48 8.08 -14.89
CA ARG A 17 12.33 9.33 -15.67
C ARG A 17 12.15 10.54 -14.76
N LEU A 18 11.43 10.37 -13.64
CA LEU A 18 11.18 11.43 -12.67
C LEU A 18 12.28 11.50 -11.60
N PHE A 19 12.81 10.37 -11.24
CA PHE A 19 13.84 10.18 -10.20
C PHE A 19 15.04 9.42 -10.79
N PRO A 20 15.92 10.09 -11.58
CA PRO A 20 17.06 9.41 -12.23
C PRO A 20 18.03 8.76 -11.25
N ASP A 21 18.26 9.41 -10.13
CA ASP A 21 19.12 8.93 -9.02
C ASP A 21 18.37 9.03 -7.67
N PRO A 22 17.44 8.09 -7.37
CA PRO A 22 16.69 8.17 -6.13
C PRO A 22 17.55 7.95 -4.89
N LYS A 23 18.62 7.15 -4.97
CA LYS A 23 19.53 6.96 -3.83
C LYS A 23 20.30 8.25 -3.50
N GLY A 24 20.86 8.90 -4.49
CA GLY A 24 21.54 10.20 -4.31
C GLY A 24 20.59 11.28 -3.80
N MET A 25 19.35 11.30 -4.28
CA MET A 25 18.31 12.20 -3.76
C MET A 25 18.04 11.94 -2.27
N MET A 26 17.86 10.68 -1.86
CA MET A 26 17.61 10.31 -0.46
C MET A 26 18.79 10.69 0.43
N ASP A 27 20.02 10.40 -0.01
CA ASP A 27 21.23 10.75 0.73
C ASP A 27 21.36 12.28 0.93
N HIS A 28 21.01 13.06 -0.11
CA HIS A 28 20.99 14.52 -0.02
C HIS A 28 19.93 15.03 0.97
N LEU A 29 18.71 14.48 0.93
CA LEU A 29 17.65 14.86 1.88
C LEU A 29 18.04 14.51 3.33
N HIS A 30 18.64 13.36 3.55
CA HIS A 30 19.16 12.97 4.85
C HIS A 30 20.28 13.90 5.35
N ALA A 31 21.20 14.30 4.45
CA ALA A 31 22.24 15.26 4.77
C ALA A 31 21.70 16.64 5.19
N LEU A 32 20.51 17.00 4.69
CA LEU A 32 19.77 18.20 5.12
C LEU A 32 18.95 17.97 6.41
N GLY A 33 18.97 16.79 7.00
CA GLY A 33 18.27 16.45 8.24
C GLY A 33 16.82 15.99 8.07
N PHE A 34 16.34 15.78 6.85
CA PHE A 34 14.98 15.27 6.62
C PHE A 34 14.88 13.77 6.88
N LYS A 35 13.70 13.35 7.36
CA LYS A 35 13.20 11.98 7.26
C LYS A 35 12.26 11.90 6.07
N VAL A 36 12.39 10.86 5.26
CA VAL A 36 11.67 10.74 3.99
C VAL A 36 10.71 9.57 4.02
N MET A 37 9.43 9.89 3.85
CA MET A 37 8.35 8.91 3.70
C MET A 37 7.89 8.87 2.25
N LEU A 38 7.55 7.68 1.75
CA LEU A 38 6.93 7.49 0.44
C LEU A 38 5.44 7.18 0.60
N TRP A 39 4.64 7.75 -0.29
CA TRP A 39 3.24 7.41 -0.43
C TRP A 39 3.07 5.97 -0.95
N THR A 40 2.09 5.26 -0.44
CA THR A 40 1.78 3.88 -0.86
C THR A 40 0.31 3.56 -0.59
N CYS A 41 -0.24 2.55 -1.27
CA CYS A 41 -1.63 2.12 -1.17
C CYS A 41 -1.78 0.61 -1.38
N PRO A 42 -2.92 -0.01 -1.01
CA PRO A 42 -3.16 -1.44 -1.21
C PRO A 42 -3.66 -1.77 -2.62
N PHE A 43 -3.66 -0.82 -3.55
CA PHE A 43 -4.13 -1.00 -4.92
C PHE A 43 -3.03 -1.54 -5.84
N ILE A 44 -3.45 -2.35 -6.81
CA ILE A 44 -2.60 -2.97 -7.83
C ILE A 44 -3.17 -2.63 -9.21
N SER A 45 -2.35 -2.02 -10.05
CA SER A 45 -2.74 -1.69 -11.42
C SER A 45 -3.02 -2.96 -12.23
N PRO A 46 -4.20 -3.10 -12.89
CA PRO A 46 -4.55 -4.29 -13.66
C PRO A 46 -3.63 -4.53 -14.87
N ASP A 47 -2.95 -3.51 -15.35
CA ASP A 47 -2.04 -3.58 -16.48
C ASP A 47 -0.61 -4.01 -16.09
N SER A 48 -0.33 -4.10 -14.78
CA SER A 48 0.99 -4.45 -14.27
C SER A 48 1.30 -5.94 -14.36
N VAL A 49 2.58 -6.27 -14.35
CA VAL A 49 3.06 -7.66 -14.22
C VAL A 49 2.71 -8.20 -12.84
N GLU A 50 2.78 -7.36 -11.84
CA GLU A 50 2.44 -7.66 -10.45
C GLU A 50 0.99 -8.12 -10.31
N PHE A 51 0.05 -7.49 -11.02
CA PHE A 51 -1.34 -7.93 -11.03
C PHE A 51 -1.47 -9.38 -11.48
N LYS A 52 -0.82 -9.75 -12.59
CA LYS A 52 -0.88 -11.12 -13.11
C LYS A 52 -0.32 -12.13 -12.11
N GLN A 53 0.83 -11.81 -11.51
CA GLN A 53 1.48 -12.66 -10.52
C GLN A 53 0.62 -12.84 -9.25
N LEU A 54 0.03 -11.77 -8.75
CA LEU A 54 -0.80 -11.78 -7.55
C LEU A 54 -2.13 -12.49 -7.80
N ARG A 55 -2.75 -12.25 -8.97
CA ARG A 55 -3.96 -12.97 -9.39
C ARG A 55 -3.73 -14.49 -9.45
N ASP A 56 -2.67 -14.90 -10.15
CA ASP A 56 -2.37 -16.33 -10.36
C ASP A 56 -2.03 -17.07 -9.04
N ARG A 57 -1.61 -16.32 -8.01
CA ARG A 57 -1.37 -16.81 -6.65
C ARG A 57 -2.58 -16.65 -5.72
N GLY A 58 -3.67 -16.05 -6.17
CA GLY A 58 -4.87 -15.83 -5.34
C GLY A 58 -4.68 -14.80 -4.23
N LEU A 59 -3.81 -13.80 -4.41
CA LEU A 59 -3.43 -12.82 -3.40
C LEU A 59 -4.24 -11.50 -3.49
N LEU A 60 -5.21 -11.44 -4.38
CA LEU A 60 -6.11 -10.29 -4.55
C LEU A 60 -7.48 -10.60 -3.95
N VAL A 61 -8.13 -9.58 -3.41
CA VAL A 61 -9.56 -9.65 -3.08
C VAL A 61 -10.34 -10.05 -4.32
N ARG A 62 -11.32 -10.94 -4.18
CA ARG A 62 -12.20 -11.38 -5.27
C ARG A 62 -13.61 -10.87 -5.06
N ASP A 63 -14.30 -10.60 -6.14
CA ASP A 63 -15.71 -10.27 -6.12
C ASP A 63 -16.60 -11.51 -5.94
N ALA A 64 -17.92 -11.33 -5.93
CA ALA A 64 -18.89 -12.40 -5.77
C ALA A 64 -18.82 -13.48 -6.87
N ALA A 65 -18.31 -13.14 -8.07
CA ALA A 65 -18.10 -14.09 -9.17
C ALA A 65 -16.78 -14.88 -9.02
N GLY A 66 -15.91 -14.49 -8.09
CA GLY A 66 -14.61 -15.09 -7.87
C GLY A 66 -13.48 -14.49 -8.69
N ASP A 67 -13.76 -13.44 -9.46
CA ASP A 67 -12.77 -12.69 -10.21
C ASP A 67 -12.06 -11.64 -9.33
N PRO A 68 -10.84 -11.19 -9.69
CA PRO A 68 -10.20 -10.10 -8.96
C PRO A 68 -11.10 -8.87 -8.86
N ALA A 69 -11.33 -8.39 -7.64
CA ALA A 69 -12.19 -7.26 -7.36
C ALA A 69 -11.55 -5.96 -7.87
N ILE A 70 -12.06 -5.41 -8.96
CA ILE A 70 -11.61 -4.14 -9.54
C ILE A 70 -12.45 -3.02 -8.93
N ARG A 71 -11.79 -2.02 -8.36
CA ARG A 71 -12.43 -0.90 -7.65
C ARG A 71 -12.10 0.44 -8.31
N PRO A 72 -13.11 1.30 -8.51
CA PRO A 72 -12.88 2.69 -8.88
C PRO A 72 -12.31 3.47 -7.69
N TRP A 73 -11.35 4.32 -7.96
CA TRP A 73 -10.77 5.25 -6.99
C TRP A 73 -10.27 6.50 -7.72
N TRP A 74 -9.63 7.46 -7.04
CA TRP A 74 -9.23 8.73 -7.67
C TRP A 74 -8.21 8.61 -8.80
N ASN A 75 -7.46 7.51 -8.87
CA ASN A 75 -6.51 7.23 -9.97
C ASN A 75 -7.02 6.16 -10.95
N GLY A 76 -8.34 6.04 -11.12
CA GLY A 76 -8.95 5.14 -12.09
C GLY A 76 -9.49 3.85 -11.49
N TYR A 77 -9.05 2.71 -12.00
CA TYR A 77 -9.53 1.38 -11.60
C TYR A 77 -8.36 0.48 -11.24
N SER A 78 -8.42 -0.15 -10.07
CA SER A 78 -7.36 -1.04 -9.61
C SER A 78 -7.93 -2.27 -8.88
N ALA A 79 -7.15 -3.35 -8.89
CA ALA A 79 -7.40 -4.48 -8.02
C ALA A 79 -6.97 -4.13 -6.59
N VAL A 80 -7.47 -4.88 -5.62
CA VAL A 80 -7.17 -4.68 -4.20
C VAL A 80 -6.40 -5.88 -3.67
N LEU A 81 -5.29 -5.64 -2.98
CA LEU A 81 -4.51 -6.69 -2.33
C LEU A 81 -5.30 -7.27 -1.15
N ASP A 82 -5.38 -8.57 -1.04
CA ASP A 82 -6.05 -9.23 0.09
C ASP A 82 -5.10 -9.34 1.29
N LEU A 83 -5.17 -8.36 2.18
CA LEU A 83 -4.30 -8.31 3.37
C LEU A 83 -4.61 -9.39 4.42
N SER A 84 -5.76 -10.07 4.30
CA SER A 84 -6.06 -11.23 5.13
C SER A 84 -5.26 -12.48 4.72
N HIS A 85 -4.67 -12.47 3.50
CA HIS A 85 -3.79 -13.53 3.04
C HIS A 85 -2.35 -13.29 3.52
N PRO A 86 -1.75 -14.20 4.31
CA PRO A 86 -0.41 -13.97 4.87
C PRO A 86 0.67 -13.72 3.81
N GLU A 87 0.59 -14.40 2.66
CA GLU A 87 1.54 -14.18 1.56
C GLU A 87 1.37 -12.81 0.88
N ALA A 88 0.14 -12.29 0.81
CA ALA A 88 -0.11 -10.97 0.27
C ALA A 88 0.49 -9.89 1.18
N ALA A 89 0.26 -10.00 2.49
CA ALA A 89 0.85 -9.12 3.49
C ALA A 89 2.40 -9.20 3.48
N ALA A 90 2.96 -10.40 3.36
CA ALA A 90 4.41 -10.61 3.27
C ALA A 90 4.99 -10.01 1.97
N TRP A 91 4.31 -10.19 0.83
CA TRP A 91 4.71 -9.60 -0.45
C TRP A 91 4.76 -8.07 -0.36
N TYR A 92 3.74 -7.47 0.25
CA TYR A 92 3.69 -6.02 0.40
C TYR A 92 4.80 -5.48 1.33
N ARG A 93 5.03 -6.17 2.47
CA ARG A 93 6.14 -5.82 3.37
C ARG A 93 7.49 -5.89 2.67
N GLU A 94 7.75 -6.94 1.90
CA GLU A 94 9.02 -7.08 1.18
C GLU A 94 9.26 -5.92 0.19
N LYS A 95 8.21 -5.41 -0.47
CA LYS A 95 8.33 -4.22 -1.33
C LYS A 95 8.76 -2.99 -0.53
N ASN A 96 8.12 -2.74 0.60
CA ASN A 96 8.45 -1.62 1.48
C ASN A 96 9.86 -1.77 2.10
N ASP A 97 10.16 -2.95 2.63
CA ASP A 97 11.46 -3.23 3.25
C ASP A 97 12.60 -3.08 2.24
N ARG A 98 12.37 -3.45 0.97
CA ARG A 98 13.32 -3.23 -0.11
C ARG A 98 13.58 -1.73 -0.33
N LEU A 99 12.56 -0.90 -0.36
CA LEU A 99 12.71 0.56 -0.50
C LEU A 99 13.53 1.16 0.66
N MET A 100 13.31 0.68 1.88
CA MET A 100 14.11 1.09 3.03
C MET A 100 15.57 0.63 2.90
N ARG A 101 15.82 -0.62 2.53
CA ARG A 101 17.18 -1.16 2.40
C ARG A 101 17.97 -0.52 1.25
N GLU A 102 17.35 -0.38 0.08
CA GLU A 102 18.05 0.04 -1.13
C GLU A 102 18.23 1.56 -1.21
N TYR A 103 17.20 2.31 -0.78
CA TYR A 103 17.20 3.76 -0.94
C TYR A 103 17.33 4.54 0.36
N GLY A 104 17.14 3.89 1.52
CA GLY A 104 17.13 4.56 2.81
C GLY A 104 15.83 5.28 3.13
N VAL A 105 14.69 4.83 2.57
CA VAL A 105 13.36 5.35 2.93
C VAL A 105 13.14 5.15 4.42
N ASP A 106 12.67 6.19 5.13
CA ASP A 106 12.48 6.14 6.58
C ASP A 106 11.10 5.56 6.98
N GLY A 107 10.11 5.63 6.09
CA GLY A 107 8.76 5.15 6.37
C GLY A 107 7.77 5.42 5.24
N PHE A 108 6.46 5.33 5.54
CA PHE A 108 5.45 5.38 4.50
C PHE A 108 4.20 6.15 4.91
N LYS A 109 3.62 6.87 3.95
CA LYS A 109 2.26 7.39 4.01
C LYS A 109 1.34 6.33 3.41
N PHE A 110 0.65 5.61 4.28
CA PHE A 110 -0.32 4.56 3.92
C PHE A 110 -1.65 5.19 3.58
N ASP A 111 -1.92 5.37 2.30
CA ASP A 111 -3.13 6.01 1.79
C ASP A 111 -4.14 4.96 1.28
N ALA A 112 -5.36 5.38 0.96
CA ALA A 112 -6.48 4.49 0.68
C ALA A 112 -6.71 3.50 1.85
N GLY A 113 -7.17 2.27 1.54
CA GLY A 113 -7.47 1.27 2.57
C GLY A 113 -8.78 1.54 3.32
N ASP A 114 -9.55 2.54 2.90
CA ASP A 114 -10.87 2.85 3.45
C ASP A 114 -11.83 1.67 3.23
N GLY A 115 -12.67 1.38 4.21
CA GLY A 115 -13.69 0.34 4.12
C GLY A 115 -14.64 0.50 2.93
N SER A 116 -14.80 1.72 2.40
CA SER A 116 -15.62 2.01 1.21
C SER A 116 -15.10 1.39 -0.09
N PHE A 117 -13.85 0.96 -0.15
CA PHE A 117 -13.28 0.24 -1.30
C PHE A 117 -13.56 -1.27 -1.27
N TYR A 118 -14.12 -1.77 -0.19
CA TYR A 118 -14.50 -3.17 -0.03
C TYR A 118 -16.02 -3.31 -0.05
N ARG A 119 -16.52 -4.52 -0.31
CA ARG A 119 -17.94 -4.84 -0.35
C ARG A 119 -18.25 -6.01 0.57
N ASP A 120 -19.51 -6.12 1.00
CA ASP A 120 -19.93 -7.20 1.90
C ASP A 120 -19.89 -8.58 1.23
N ASP A 121 -19.96 -8.64 -0.11
CA ASP A 121 -19.89 -9.86 -0.91
C ASP A 121 -18.49 -10.17 -1.44
N ASP A 122 -17.48 -9.41 -1.04
CA ASP A 122 -16.08 -9.70 -1.38
C ASP A 122 -15.61 -11.02 -0.76
N GLN A 123 -14.92 -11.80 -1.57
CA GLN A 123 -14.29 -13.04 -1.13
C GLN A 123 -12.84 -12.77 -0.79
N THR A 124 -12.47 -13.02 0.47
CA THR A 124 -11.13 -12.86 1.01
C THR A 124 -10.63 -14.17 1.60
N TYR A 125 -9.33 -14.36 1.67
CA TYR A 125 -8.71 -15.56 2.24
C TYR A 125 -9.14 -15.79 3.70
N GLY A 126 -9.12 -14.74 4.52
CA GLY A 126 -9.49 -14.79 5.94
C GLY A 126 -10.99 -14.62 6.21
N HIS A 127 -11.84 -14.52 5.18
CA HIS A 127 -13.27 -14.24 5.33
C HIS A 127 -13.55 -13.00 6.18
N VAL A 128 -12.79 -11.94 5.96
CA VAL A 128 -12.83 -10.70 6.73
C VAL A 128 -13.76 -9.66 6.11
N SER A 129 -14.35 -8.82 6.94
CA SER A 129 -15.18 -7.69 6.54
C SER A 129 -14.35 -6.53 5.98
N ALA A 130 -15.02 -5.56 5.34
CA ALA A 130 -14.42 -4.31 4.89
C ALA A 130 -13.67 -3.56 6.00
N ALA A 131 -14.26 -3.49 7.20
CA ALA A 131 -13.63 -2.84 8.35
C ALA A 131 -12.38 -3.58 8.84
N GLU A 132 -12.38 -4.91 8.78
CA GLU A 132 -11.21 -5.72 9.13
C GLU A 132 -10.10 -5.62 8.10
N GLN A 133 -10.40 -5.42 6.82
CA GLN A 133 -9.36 -5.09 5.82
C GLN A 133 -8.66 -3.76 6.16
N THR A 134 -9.43 -2.74 6.57
CA THR A 134 -8.86 -1.46 7.04
C THR A 134 -8.01 -1.64 8.31
N GLU A 135 -8.44 -2.51 9.23
CA GLU A 135 -7.67 -2.87 10.43
C GLU A 135 -6.34 -3.53 10.06
N LEU A 136 -6.36 -4.52 9.15
CA LEU A 136 -5.16 -5.20 8.66
C LEU A 136 -4.18 -4.24 7.97
N TRP A 137 -4.70 -3.26 7.22
CA TRP A 137 -3.90 -2.19 6.63
C TRP A 137 -3.17 -1.37 7.69
N ALA A 138 -3.89 -0.95 8.73
CA ALA A 138 -3.30 -0.22 9.84
C ALA A 138 -2.25 -1.05 10.60
N GLN A 139 -2.53 -2.33 10.88
CA GLN A 139 -1.60 -3.23 11.56
C GLN A 139 -0.33 -3.47 10.74
N LEU A 140 -0.45 -3.60 9.41
CA LEU A 140 0.70 -3.79 8.53
C LEU A 140 1.64 -2.58 8.59
N GLY A 141 1.10 -1.37 8.47
CA GLY A 141 1.90 -0.17 8.41
C GLY A 141 2.38 0.34 9.77
N ALA A 142 1.70 0.00 10.88
CA ALA A 142 2.14 0.34 12.24
C ALA A 142 3.49 -0.31 12.62
N ALA A 143 3.95 -1.31 11.85
CA ALA A 143 5.28 -1.90 12.03
C ALA A 143 6.43 -0.99 11.56
N TYR A 144 6.14 0.05 10.78
CA TYR A 144 7.16 0.97 10.27
C TYR A 144 7.35 2.17 11.20
N PRO A 145 8.60 2.63 11.41
CA PRO A 145 8.91 3.65 12.42
C PRO A 145 8.33 5.03 12.11
N TYR A 146 8.23 5.37 10.82
CA TYR A 146 7.56 6.57 10.34
C TYR A 146 6.38 6.15 9.48
N ASN A 147 5.17 6.42 9.96
CA ASN A 147 3.95 6.03 9.29
C ASN A 147 2.88 7.13 9.40
N GLU A 148 2.04 7.23 8.39
CA GLU A 148 0.86 8.08 8.38
C GLU A 148 -0.25 7.34 7.65
N PHE A 149 -1.47 7.39 8.19
CA PHE A 149 -2.64 6.71 7.62
C PHE A 149 -3.76 7.69 7.32
N ARG A 150 -4.45 7.46 6.19
CA ARG A 150 -5.72 8.09 5.90
C ARG A 150 -6.87 7.37 6.61
N ALA A 151 -6.92 6.04 6.55
CA ALA A 151 -7.97 5.22 7.13
C ALA A 151 -7.40 4.27 8.18
N CYS A 152 -8.04 4.23 9.35
CA CYS A 152 -7.76 3.30 10.43
C CYS A 152 -9.07 2.79 11.02
N PHE A 153 -9.06 1.52 11.45
CA PHE A 153 -10.15 0.93 12.22
C PHE A 153 -9.58 0.09 13.35
N LYS A 154 -10.15 0.22 14.57
CA LYS A 154 -9.66 -0.45 15.78
C LYS A 154 -8.15 -0.30 16.05
N ALA A 155 -7.57 0.82 15.62
CA ALA A 155 -6.14 1.06 15.67
C ALA A 155 -5.70 1.84 16.93
N ALA A 156 -6.60 2.12 17.87
CA ALA A 156 -6.27 2.81 19.13
C ALA A 156 -5.21 2.03 19.91
N GLY A 157 -4.12 2.73 20.27
CA GLY A 157 -2.98 2.12 20.96
C GLY A 157 -1.88 1.56 20.05
N LEU A 158 -2.06 1.52 18.75
CA LEU A 158 -0.97 1.24 17.81
C LEU A 158 -0.06 2.47 17.64
N PRO A 159 1.24 2.27 17.40
CA PRO A 159 2.20 3.35 17.18
C PRO A 159 2.06 3.93 15.76
N LEU A 160 0.96 4.62 15.49
CA LEU A 160 0.67 5.18 14.17
C LEU A 160 0.16 6.62 14.27
N VAL A 161 0.29 7.35 13.15
CA VAL A 161 -0.29 8.68 12.96
C VAL A 161 -1.44 8.58 11.97
N GLN A 162 -2.62 9.05 12.37
CA GLN A 162 -3.79 9.14 11.49
C GLN A 162 -4.10 10.59 11.15
N ARG A 163 -4.23 10.91 9.85
CA ARG A 163 -4.83 12.18 9.42
C ARG A 163 -6.35 12.10 9.56
N LEU A 164 -6.96 13.21 9.94
CA LEU A 164 -8.42 13.27 10.11
C LEU A 164 -9.15 13.47 8.77
N ALA A 165 -8.52 14.18 7.82
CA ALA A 165 -9.08 14.44 6.49
C ALA A 165 -7.98 14.88 5.52
N ASP A 166 -8.24 14.73 4.23
CA ASP A 166 -7.51 15.44 3.19
C ASP A 166 -7.89 16.94 3.23
N LYS A 167 -6.91 17.80 2.97
CA LYS A 167 -7.11 19.25 2.94
C LYS A 167 -7.70 19.68 1.60
#